data_9db18fe7b296df8fa26f102eaf4b96be
#
_entry.id   9db18fe7b296df8fa26f102eaf4b96be
#
_cell.length_a   1.000
_cell.length_b   1.000
_cell.length_c   1.000
_cell.angle_alpha   90.00
_cell.angle_beta   90.00
_cell.angle_gamma   90.00
#
_symmetry.space_group_name_H-M   'P 1'
#
loop_
_entity.id
_entity.type
_entity.pdbx_description
1 polymer ?
#
loop_
_entity_poly.entity_id
_entity_poly.type
_entity_poly.pdbx_seq_one_letter_code
_entity_poly.pdbx_strand_id
1 'polypeptide(L)'
;HLFSSAASDVYKRQQLGLPSWKYSNVLPYFKKSESVSGLDNKFRNESGPLKLSRSSNGSELSKVYLNAAEQAGYEINNDMNGFKQEGFGLMDTTIFEGKRQSTSVTYLNPVKKRENLTIITNCFVKNIIIENNFAKGIECVYRNKNYKFIATEETIVSAGAINSPQLLMLSGIGPEKELRNLDIKLHHNLNGVGKNLQDHLETYLQYECKKPVTLFSSYNPFKMALIGIEWFLFKTGTAAYSNLETGGFVRSNDLVDYPNIQYHFFPSLVLDHGRKTPAGHSFQAHVGPMRPCLLYTSPSP
;
A
#
# COMPACT_ATOMS: atom_id res chain seq x y z
N HIS A 1 -4.64 -0.45 4.42
CA HIS A 1 -4.47 0.04 3.05
C HIS A 1 -4.26 -1.06 2.00
N LEU A 2 -3.74 -2.24 2.37
CA LEU A 2 -3.44 -3.29 1.38
C LEU A 2 -4.68 -4.05 0.89
N PHE A 3 -5.75 -4.16 1.69
CA PHE A 3 -6.86 -5.04 1.37
C PHE A 3 -7.96 -4.39 0.52
N SER A 4 -8.26 -3.13 0.70
CA SER A 4 -9.32 -2.45 -0.06
C SER A 4 -8.91 -2.18 -1.51
N SER A 5 -7.69 -1.75 -1.75
CA SER A 5 -7.14 -1.64 -3.10
C SER A 5 -6.90 -3.02 -3.72
N ALA A 6 -6.55 -4.04 -2.92
CA ALA A 6 -6.38 -5.41 -3.37
C ALA A 6 -7.69 -6.03 -3.89
N ALA A 7 -8.83 -5.78 -3.25
CA ALA A 7 -10.12 -6.29 -3.74
C ALA A 7 -10.47 -5.72 -5.13
N SER A 8 -10.21 -4.44 -5.35
CA SER A 8 -10.38 -3.80 -6.66
C SER A 8 -9.41 -4.35 -7.71
N ASP A 9 -8.15 -4.60 -7.33
CA ASP A 9 -7.13 -5.20 -8.22
C ASP A 9 -7.51 -6.64 -8.60
N VAL A 10 -7.94 -7.44 -7.64
CA VAL A 10 -8.42 -8.82 -7.86
C VAL A 10 -9.56 -8.86 -8.88
N TYR A 11 -10.55 -8.00 -8.72
CA TYR A 11 -11.68 -7.92 -9.65
C TYR A 11 -11.24 -7.48 -11.05
N LYS A 12 -10.32 -6.50 -11.14
CA LYS A 12 -9.75 -6.05 -12.40
C LYS A 12 -8.98 -7.17 -13.11
N ARG A 13 -8.16 -7.95 -12.40
CA ARG A 13 -7.45 -9.11 -12.96
C ARG A 13 -8.40 -10.16 -13.51
N GLN A 14 -9.49 -10.41 -12.79
CA GLN A 14 -10.55 -11.31 -13.26
C GLN A 14 -11.18 -10.84 -14.57
N GLN A 15 -11.47 -9.54 -14.70
CA GLN A 15 -12.00 -8.95 -15.94
C GLN A 15 -11.01 -9.02 -17.10
N LEU A 16 -9.71 -9.02 -16.82
CA LEU A 16 -8.64 -9.16 -17.81
C LEU A 16 -8.39 -10.64 -18.22
N GLY A 17 -9.29 -11.55 -17.89
CA GLY A 17 -9.19 -12.95 -18.31
C GLY A 17 -8.32 -13.83 -17.40
N LEU A 18 -8.08 -13.42 -16.15
CA LEU A 18 -7.33 -14.19 -15.17
C LEU A 18 -8.26 -14.83 -14.12
N PRO A 19 -8.98 -15.89 -14.44
CA PRO A 19 -10.00 -16.48 -13.55
C PRO A 19 -9.43 -17.07 -12.25
N SER A 20 -8.16 -17.46 -12.24
CA SER A 20 -7.45 -17.91 -11.04
C SER A 20 -7.32 -16.81 -9.97
N TRP A 21 -7.48 -15.54 -10.36
CA TRP A 21 -7.45 -14.38 -9.46
C TRP A 21 -8.84 -13.97 -8.94
N LYS A 22 -9.85 -14.86 -9.04
CA LYS A 22 -11.14 -14.62 -8.38
C LYS A 22 -10.95 -14.44 -6.88
N TYR A 23 -11.77 -13.57 -6.28
CA TYR A 23 -11.71 -13.31 -4.83
C TYR A 23 -11.76 -14.58 -4.00
N SER A 24 -12.65 -15.52 -4.33
CA SER A 24 -12.73 -16.84 -3.66
C SER A 24 -11.42 -17.64 -3.70
N ASN A 25 -10.63 -17.49 -4.76
CA ASN A 25 -9.37 -18.21 -4.93
C ASN A 25 -8.22 -17.55 -4.17
N VAL A 26 -8.24 -16.22 -4.02
CA VAL A 26 -7.18 -15.46 -3.34
C VAL A 26 -7.48 -15.17 -1.87
N LEU A 27 -8.73 -15.24 -1.43
CA LEU A 27 -9.13 -15.07 -0.03
C LEU A 27 -8.34 -15.95 0.96
N PRO A 28 -8.05 -17.23 0.68
CA PRO A 28 -7.22 -18.05 1.57
C PRO A 28 -5.82 -17.46 1.80
N TYR A 29 -5.24 -16.80 0.80
CA TYR A 29 -3.92 -16.16 0.90
C TYR A 29 -3.98 -14.86 1.68
N PHE A 30 -5.03 -14.05 1.53
CA PHE A 30 -5.25 -12.88 2.37
C PHE A 30 -5.40 -13.29 3.83
N LYS A 31 -6.26 -14.28 4.11
CA LYS A 31 -6.42 -14.84 5.46
C LYS A 31 -5.12 -15.40 6.02
N LYS A 32 -4.34 -16.13 5.21
CA LYS A 32 -3.03 -16.66 5.62
C LYS A 32 -2.05 -15.56 6.02
N SER A 33 -2.14 -14.38 5.42
CA SER A 33 -1.20 -13.28 5.67
C SER A 33 -1.56 -12.45 6.89
N GLU A 34 -2.85 -12.24 7.20
CA GLU A 34 -3.30 -11.29 8.22
C GLU A 34 -3.56 -11.92 9.60
N SER A 35 -3.48 -11.07 10.61
CA SER A 35 -3.96 -11.37 11.97
C SER A 35 -4.68 -10.15 12.52
N VAL A 36 -6.01 -10.26 12.66
CA VAL A 36 -6.89 -9.27 13.27
C VAL A 36 -7.95 -9.98 14.08
N SER A 37 -8.19 -9.58 15.33
CA SER A 37 -9.14 -10.23 16.21
C SER A 37 -10.52 -9.58 16.24
N GLY A 38 -11.52 -10.36 16.63
CA GLY A 38 -12.88 -9.91 16.88
C GLY A 38 -13.72 -9.65 15.62
N LEU A 39 -13.33 -10.22 14.47
CA LEU A 39 -14.04 -10.09 13.20
C LEU A 39 -14.50 -11.44 12.66
N ASP A 40 -15.36 -11.42 11.63
CA ASP A 40 -15.90 -12.64 11.01
C ASP A 40 -14.77 -13.47 10.38
N ASN A 41 -14.46 -14.61 10.96
CA ASN A 41 -13.41 -15.51 10.51
C ASN A 41 -13.67 -16.14 9.13
N LYS A 42 -14.85 -15.98 8.56
CA LYS A 42 -15.13 -16.37 7.18
C LYS A 42 -14.26 -15.56 6.20
N PHE A 43 -14.06 -14.28 6.47
CA PHE A 43 -13.32 -13.35 5.61
C PHE A 43 -11.97 -12.95 6.19
N ARG A 44 -11.82 -12.98 7.50
CA ARG A 44 -10.66 -12.50 8.27
C ARG A 44 -9.94 -13.67 8.97
N ASN A 45 -8.77 -13.37 9.52
CA ASN A 45 -8.00 -14.37 10.27
C ASN A 45 -7.28 -13.74 11.47
N GLU A 46 -6.99 -14.55 12.49
CA GLU A 46 -6.30 -14.13 13.72
C GLU A 46 -4.88 -14.68 13.86
N SER A 47 -4.41 -15.50 12.92
CA SER A 47 -3.18 -16.27 13.09
C SER A 47 -2.09 -15.99 12.06
N GLY A 48 -2.30 -15.05 11.13
CA GLY A 48 -1.29 -14.70 10.14
C GLY A 48 -0.13 -13.89 10.71
N PRO A 49 0.98 -13.77 10.00
CA PRO A 49 2.15 -13.04 10.46
C PRO A 49 1.96 -11.52 10.48
N LEU A 50 1.12 -10.96 9.61
CA LEU A 50 0.85 -9.52 9.53
C LEU A 50 -0.22 -9.13 10.54
N LYS A 51 0.22 -8.66 11.69
CA LYS A 51 -0.68 -8.19 12.74
C LYS A 51 -1.24 -6.82 12.40
N LEU A 52 -2.56 -6.72 12.47
CA LEU A 52 -3.32 -5.48 12.26
C LEU A 52 -3.92 -5.02 13.57
N SER A 53 -4.13 -3.72 13.69
CA SER A 53 -4.95 -3.15 14.75
C SER A 53 -6.03 -2.24 14.17
N ARG A 54 -7.10 -2.10 14.94
CA ARG A 54 -8.15 -1.12 14.75
C ARG A 54 -8.01 -0.03 15.79
N SER A 55 -8.23 1.20 15.39
CA SER A 55 -8.43 2.25 16.37
C SER A 55 -9.75 1.95 17.11
N SER A 56 -9.66 1.62 18.40
CA SER A 56 -10.86 1.28 19.20
C SER A 56 -11.74 2.49 19.50
N ASN A 57 -11.18 3.69 19.48
CA ASN A 57 -11.86 4.89 19.96
C ASN A 57 -11.87 6.08 19.01
N GLY A 58 -11.10 6.08 17.94
CA GLY A 58 -10.99 7.20 17.03
C GLY A 58 -10.74 8.57 17.71
N SER A 59 -10.16 9.51 17.02
CA SER A 59 -10.10 10.89 17.50
C SER A 59 -11.49 11.53 17.54
N GLU A 60 -11.65 12.65 18.23
CA GLU A 60 -12.91 13.41 18.26
C GLU A 60 -13.38 13.72 16.82
N LEU A 61 -12.47 14.14 15.96
CA LEU A 61 -12.79 14.43 14.56
C LEU A 61 -13.17 13.18 13.76
N SER A 62 -12.58 12.04 14.04
CA SER A 62 -12.96 10.77 13.41
C SER A 62 -14.41 10.39 13.73
N LYS A 63 -14.83 10.59 14.99
CA LYS A 63 -16.23 10.39 15.39
C LYS A 63 -17.18 11.35 14.71
N VAL A 64 -16.81 12.63 14.64
CA VAL A 64 -17.59 13.67 13.93
C VAL A 64 -17.72 13.33 12.45
N TYR A 65 -16.64 12.84 11.82
CA TYR A 65 -16.66 12.44 10.42
C TYR A 65 -17.61 11.26 10.16
N LEU A 66 -17.58 10.24 11.00
CA LEU A 66 -18.50 9.10 10.88
C LEU A 66 -19.96 9.52 11.11
N ASN A 67 -20.22 10.38 12.10
CA ASN A 67 -21.55 10.92 12.32
C ASN A 67 -22.05 11.74 11.12
N ALA A 68 -21.16 12.51 10.48
CA ALA A 68 -21.52 13.27 9.27
C ALA A 68 -21.84 12.34 8.09
N ALA A 69 -21.13 11.22 7.96
CA ALA A 69 -21.43 10.21 6.95
C ALA A 69 -22.81 9.58 7.18
N GLU A 70 -23.14 9.24 8.41
CA GLU A 70 -24.47 8.71 8.79
C GLU A 70 -25.59 9.73 8.52
N GLN A 71 -25.39 11.00 8.88
CA GLN A 71 -26.33 12.09 8.58
C GLN A 71 -26.54 12.30 7.07
N ALA A 72 -25.51 12.02 6.27
CA ALA A 72 -25.58 12.05 4.81
C ALA A 72 -26.24 10.78 4.21
N GLY A 73 -26.71 9.85 5.03
CA GLY A 73 -27.42 8.64 4.62
C GLY A 73 -26.50 7.44 4.29
N TYR A 74 -25.21 7.52 4.61
CA TYR A 74 -24.31 6.40 4.43
C TYR A 74 -24.33 5.47 5.63
N GLU A 75 -24.19 4.18 5.37
CA GLU A 75 -24.11 3.14 6.40
C GLU A 75 -22.76 3.18 7.12
N ILE A 76 -22.78 2.98 8.43
CA ILE A 76 -21.56 2.75 9.21
C ILE A 76 -21.20 1.27 9.14
N ASN A 77 -20.01 0.99 8.60
CA ASN A 77 -19.53 -0.37 8.35
C ASN A 77 -18.39 -0.70 9.33
N ASN A 78 -18.61 -1.74 10.13
CA ASN A 78 -17.65 -2.18 11.12
C ASN A 78 -16.48 -3.00 10.53
N ASP A 79 -16.61 -3.54 9.32
CA ASP A 79 -15.54 -4.27 8.65
C ASP A 79 -15.60 -4.11 7.12
N MET A 80 -14.99 -3.05 6.63
CA MET A 80 -14.91 -2.76 5.18
C MET A 80 -14.02 -3.75 4.41
N ASN A 81 -13.32 -4.66 5.10
CA ASN A 81 -12.53 -5.74 4.50
C ASN A 81 -13.20 -7.11 4.66
N GLY A 82 -14.42 -7.16 5.23
CA GLY A 82 -15.22 -8.35 5.43
C GLY A 82 -16.17 -8.63 4.26
N PHE A 83 -17.39 -9.04 4.60
CA PHE A 83 -18.42 -9.40 3.60
C PHE A 83 -18.84 -8.23 2.71
N LYS A 84 -19.02 -7.03 3.29
CA LYS A 84 -19.46 -5.83 2.60
C LYS A 84 -18.38 -4.76 2.70
N GLN A 85 -17.95 -4.20 1.57
CA GLN A 85 -16.96 -3.12 1.55
C GLN A 85 -17.62 -1.74 1.71
N GLU A 86 -18.84 -1.55 1.15
CA GLU A 86 -19.53 -0.26 1.11
C GLU A 86 -19.85 0.28 2.50
N GLY A 87 -19.68 1.58 2.68
CA GLY A 87 -19.96 2.30 3.92
C GLY A 87 -18.75 3.06 4.46
N PHE A 88 -18.93 3.71 5.60
CA PHE A 88 -17.89 4.43 6.33
C PHE A 88 -17.56 3.72 7.64
N GLY A 89 -16.31 3.76 8.06
CA GLY A 89 -15.91 3.09 9.29
C GLY A 89 -14.49 3.36 9.71
N LEU A 90 -14.06 2.69 10.77
CA LEU A 90 -12.69 2.68 11.22
C LEU A 90 -11.85 1.81 10.29
N MET A 91 -10.67 2.29 9.96
CA MET A 91 -9.74 1.58 9.08
C MET A 91 -8.82 0.65 9.88
N ASP A 92 -8.55 -0.51 9.33
CA ASP A 92 -7.49 -1.39 9.83
C ASP A 92 -6.12 -0.79 9.49
N THR A 93 -5.20 -0.89 10.41
CA THR A 93 -3.85 -0.36 10.25
C THR A 93 -2.80 -1.45 10.42
N THR A 94 -1.72 -1.36 9.64
CA THR A 94 -0.55 -2.23 9.77
C THR A 94 0.36 -1.75 10.91
N ILE A 95 -0.24 -1.55 12.07
CA ILE A 95 0.43 -1.20 13.32
C ILE A 95 -0.03 -2.21 14.37
N PHE A 96 0.88 -2.71 15.16
CA PHE A 96 0.58 -3.58 16.28
C PHE A 96 1.50 -3.25 17.45
N GLU A 97 0.92 -3.10 18.64
CA GLU A 97 1.65 -2.67 19.84
C GLU A 97 2.50 -1.41 19.61
N GLY A 98 1.90 -0.41 18.96
CA GLY A 98 2.54 0.86 18.64
C GLY A 98 3.70 0.79 17.64
N LYS A 99 3.86 -0.32 16.93
CA LYS A 99 4.94 -0.53 15.94
C LYS A 99 4.38 -0.88 14.58
N ARG A 100 4.94 -0.25 13.55
CA ARG A 100 4.60 -0.57 12.15
C ARG A 100 4.98 -2.01 11.82
N GLN A 101 4.03 -2.74 11.28
CA GLN A 101 4.18 -4.11 10.80
C GLN A 101 4.58 -4.09 9.31
N SER A 102 5.84 -3.78 9.03
CA SER A 102 6.37 -3.89 7.67
C SER A 102 6.64 -5.35 7.31
N THR A 103 6.77 -5.65 6.02
CA THR A 103 7.16 -7.00 5.55
C THR A 103 8.49 -7.46 6.13
N SER A 104 9.41 -6.53 6.38
CA SER A 104 10.66 -6.83 7.08
C SER A 104 10.41 -7.30 8.52
N VAL A 105 9.50 -6.64 9.24
CA VAL A 105 9.17 -7.02 10.63
C VAL A 105 8.42 -8.34 10.67
N THR A 106 7.44 -8.52 9.80
CA THR A 106 6.50 -9.65 9.85
C THR A 106 7.01 -10.92 9.20
N TYR A 107 7.77 -10.81 8.11
CA TYR A 107 8.21 -11.97 7.33
C TYR A 107 9.72 -12.20 7.38
N LEU A 108 10.54 -11.14 7.31
CA LEU A 108 11.99 -11.30 7.21
C LEU A 108 12.65 -11.52 8.58
N ASN A 109 12.34 -10.69 9.58
CA ASN A 109 12.97 -10.78 10.89
C ASN A 109 12.82 -12.15 11.57
N PRO A 110 11.65 -12.82 11.52
CA PRO A 110 11.49 -14.13 12.12
C PRO A 110 12.38 -15.22 11.50
N VAL A 111 12.77 -15.06 10.24
CA VAL A 111 13.48 -16.09 9.46
C VAL A 111 14.92 -15.72 9.12
N LYS A 112 15.38 -14.52 9.43
CA LYS A 112 16.70 -14.00 9.02
C LYS A 112 17.90 -14.79 9.53
N LYS A 113 17.70 -15.64 10.54
CA LYS A 113 18.74 -16.51 11.10
C LYS A 113 18.74 -17.91 10.51
N ARG A 114 17.86 -18.23 9.56
CA ARG A 114 17.84 -19.54 8.91
C ARG A 114 19.11 -19.74 8.07
N GLU A 115 19.72 -20.90 8.16
CA GLU A 115 20.94 -21.24 7.42
C GLU A 115 20.77 -21.20 5.91
N ASN A 116 19.56 -21.51 5.43
CA ASN A 116 19.21 -21.48 4.02
C ASN A 116 18.77 -20.11 3.50
N LEU A 117 18.93 -19.03 4.29
CA LEU A 117 18.60 -17.67 3.88
C LEU A 117 19.82 -16.77 3.95
N THR A 118 20.24 -16.24 2.81
CA THR A 118 21.28 -15.23 2.70
C THR A 118 20.67 -13.89 2.29
N ILE A 119 20.92 -12.84 3.08
CA ILE A 119 20.45 -11.48 2.81
C ILE A 119 21.64 -10.59 2.51
N ILE A 120 21.69 -10.02 1.31
CA ILE A 120 22.75 -9.12 0.89
C ILE A 120 22.13 -7.73 0.67
N THR A 121 22.45 -6.80 1.55
CA THR A 121 22.04 -5.39 1.44
C THR A 121 23.09 -4.56 0.72
N ASN A 122 22.73 -3.35 0.26
CA ASN A 122 23.62 -2.47 -0.50
C ASN A 122 24.22 -3.16 -1.73
N CYS A 123 23.41 -4.01 -2.37
CA CYS A 123 23.74 -4.74 -3.57
C CYS A 123 22.93 -4.18 -4.73
N PHE A 124 23.55 -3.48 -5.65
CA PHE A 124 22.91 -2.88 -6.80
C PHE A 124 22.82 -3.90 -7.93
N VAL A 125 21.63 -4.41 -8.21
CA VAL A 125 21.38 -5.33 -9.33
C VAL A 125 21.35 -4.55 -10.63
N LYS A 126 22.20 -4.92 -11.58
CA LYS A 126 22.36 -4.27 -12.89
C LYS A 126 21.41 -4.86 -13.93
N ASN A 127 21.40 -6.18 -14.01
CA ASN A 127 20.62 -6.94 -14.97
C ASN A 127 20.41 -8.39 -14.50
N ILE A 128 19.46 -9.06 -15.14
CA ILE A 128 19.23 -10.50 -15.04
C ILE A 128 20.08 -11.18 -16.11
N ILE A 129 20.74 -12.25 -15.75
CA ILE A 129 21.50 -13.08 -16.70
C ILE A 129 20.52 -13.96 -17.45
N ILE A 130 20.41 -13.75 -18.78
CA ILE A 130 19.53 -14.53 -19.65
C ILE A 130 20.39 -15.39 -20.58
N GLU A 131 20.25 -16.69 -20.51
CA GLU A 131 20.93 -17.65 -21.37
C GLU A 131 19.93 -18.68 -21.90
N ASN A 132 19.88 -18.88 -23.21
CA ASN A 132 18.96 -19.82 -23.86
C ASN A 132 17.49 -19.64 -23.45
N ASN A 133 17.05 -18.40 -23.29
CA ASN A 133 15.70 -17.98 -22.81
C ASN A 133 15.40 -18.36 -21.35
N PHE A 134 16.41 -18.70 -20.54
CA PHE A 134 16.26 -18.95 -19.12
C PHE A 134 16.93 -17.84 -18.30
N ALA A 135 16.28 -17.40 -17.23
CA ALA A 135 16.86 -16.53 -16.23
C ALA A 135 17.82 -17.36 -15.34
N LYS A 136 19.10 -17.16 -15.53
CA LYS A 136 20.15 -17.93 -14.83
C LYS A 136 20.65 -17.29 -13.55
N GLY A 137 20.23 -16.06 -13.26
CA GLY A 137 20.70 -15.34 -12.08
C GLY A 137 20.77 -13.84 -12.33
N ILE A 138 21.64 -13.15 -11.62
CA ILE A 138 21.78 -11.71 -11.68
C ILE A 138 23.25 -11.27 -11.76
N GLU A 139 23.47 -10.13 -12.40
CA GLU A 139 24.69 -9.35 -12.25
C GLU A 139 24.46 -8.16 -11.33
N CYS A 140 25.36 -7.92 -10.42
CA CYS A 140 25.23 -6.83 -9.46
C CYS A 140 26.56 -6.20 -9.07
N VAL A 141 26.48 -5.02 -8.46
CA VAL A 141 27.61 -4.35 -7.81
C VAL A 141 27.41 -4.44 -6.29
N TYR A 142 28.38 -5.01 -5.61
CA TYR A 142 28.41 -5.07 -4.17
C TYR A 142 29.81 -4.68 -3.68
N ARG A 143 29.92 -3.75 -2.73
CA ARG A 143 31.21 -3.21 -2.24
C ARG A 143 32.13 -2.76 -3.38
N ASN A 144 31.59 -2.05 -4.35
CA ASN A 144 32.28 -1.54 -5.55
C ASN A 144 32.94 -2.62 -6.45
N LYS A 145 32.49 -3.87 -6.34
CA LYS A 145 32.93 -4.98 -7.20
C LYS A 145 31.74 -5.60 -7.91
N ASN A 146 31.97 -6.09 -9.13
CA ASN A 146 30.97 -6.82 -9.88
C ASN A 146 30.92 -8.26 -9.41
N TYR A 147 29.70 -8.76 -9.24
CA TYR A 147 29.40 -10.15 -8.89
C TYR A 147 28.33 -10.72 -9.81
N LYS A 148 28.38 -12.03 -9.99
CA LYS A 148 27.32 -12.83 -10.60
C LYS A 148 26.79 -13.81 -9.56
N PHE A 149 25.51 -13.82 -9.35
CA PHE A 149 24.82 -14.85 -8.55
C PHE A 149 24.03 -15.72 -9.49
N ILE A 150 24.33 -17.01 -9.51
CA ILE A 150 23.63 -17.97 -10.37
C ILE A 150 22.54 -18.65 -9.57
N ALA A 151 21.35 -18.69 -10.14
CA ALA A 151 20.19 -19.38 -9.58
C ALA A 151 20.12 -20.82 -10.11
N THR A 152 19.95 -21.79 -9.21
CA THR A 152 19.76 -23.22 -9.58
C THR A 152 18.34 -23.50 -10.00
N GLU A 153 17.36 -22.81 -9.40
CA GLU A 153 15.94 -23.00 -9.66
C GLU A 153 15.34 -21.78 -10.40
N GLU A 154 15.17 -20.65 -9.74
CA GLU A 154 14.52 -19.50 -10.33
C GLU A 154 15.06 -18.16 -9.83
N THR A 155 14.82 -17.10 -10.59
CA THR A 155 15.14 -15.71 -10.24
C THR A 155 13.84 -14.93 -10.07
N ILE A 156 13.58 -14.42 -8.85
CA ILE A 156 12.37 -13.69 -8.50
C ILE A 156 12.67 -12.18 -8.49
N VAL A 157 11.92 -11.42 -9.30
CA VAL A 157 12.02 -9.95 -9.36
C VAL A 157 10.89 -9.32 -8.56
N SER A 158 11.24 -8.59 -7.50
CA SER A 158 10.29 -7.90 -6.62
C SER A 158 10.74 -6.46 -6.33
N ALA A 159 11.18 -5.74 -7.36
CA ALA A 159 11.78 -4.41 -7.23
C ALA A 159 10.76 -3.26 -7.28
N GLY A 160 9.46 -3.56 -7.34
CA GLY A 160 8.37 -2.59 -7.37
C GLY A 160 7.96 -2.18 -8.79
N ALA A 161 6.94 -1.31 -8.88
CA ALA A 161 6.29 -0.97 -10.13
C ALA A 161 7.19 -0.22 -11.13
N ILE A 162 8.23 0.45 -10.64
CA ILE A 162 9.19 1.21 -11.46
C ILE A 162 10.44 0.38 -11.73
N ASN A 163 11.07 -0.17 -10.69
CA ASN A 163 12.37 -0.82 -10.86
C ASN A 163 12.28 -2.23 -11.47
N SER A 164 11.16 -2.96 -11.27
CA SER A 164 11.02 -4.28 -11.90
C SER A 164 10.98 -4.20 -13.43
N PRO A 165 10.14 -3.36 -14.06
CA PRO A 165 10.20 -3.18 -15.51
C PRO A 165 11.52 -2.58 -15.98
N GLN A 166 12.12 -1.66 -15.25
CA GLN A 166 13.46 -1.13 -15.59
C GLN A 166 14.50 -2.27 -15.63
N LEU A 167 14.53 -3.13 -14.62
CA LEU A 167 15.46 -4.25 -14.56
C LEU A 167 15.22 -5.25 -15.71
N LEU A 168 13.96 -5.53 -16.05
CA LEU A 168 13.61 -6.37 -17.20
C LEU A 168 14.12 -5.76 -18.50
N MET A 169 13.88 -4.47 -18.74
CA MET A 169 14.34 -3.77 -19.94
C MET A 169 15.86 -3.74 -20.04
N LEU A 170 16.58 -3.43 -18.95
CA LEU A 170 18.05 -3.49 -18.90
C LEU A 170 18.59 -4.91 -19.17
N SER A 171 17.76 -5.92 -18.96
CA SER A 171 18.07 -7.34 -19.21
C SER A 171 17.62 -7.82 -20.60
N GLY A 172 17.19 -6.89 -21.47
CA GLY A 172 16.76 -7.24 -22.84
C GLY A 172 15.35 -7.81 -22.95
N ILE A 173 14.50 -7.65 -21.93
CA ILE A 173 13.10 -8.08 -21.91
C ILE A 173 12.21 -6.84 -21.91
N GLY A 174 11.54 -6.55 -23.02
CA GLY A 174 10.71 -5.35 -23.13
C GLY A 174 10.32 -5.03 -24.57
N PRO A 175 9.78 -3.82 -24.83
CA PRO A 175 9.41 -3.40 -26.17
C PRO A 175 10.63 -3.32 -27.08
N GLU A 176 10.65 -4.11 -28.15
CA GLU A 176 11.80 -4.23 -29.05
C GLU A 176 12.31 -2.90 -29.58
N LYS A 177 11.40 -2.02 -30.04
CA LYS A 177 11.77 -0.72 -30.58
C LYS A 177 12.50 0.16 -29.55
N GLU A 178 12.05 0.16 -28.30
CA GLU A 178 12.67 0.95 -27.23
C GLU A 178 14.04 0.40 -26.84
N LEU A 179 14.15 -0.93 -26.73
CA LEU A 179 15.43 -1.58 -26.41
C LEU A 179 16.47 -1.35 -27.51
N ARG A 180 16.08 -1.45 -28.78
CA ARG A 180 16.97 -1.16 -29.90
C ARG A 180 17.44 0.29 -29.93
N ASN A 181 16.57 1.26 -29.63
CA ASN A 181 16.94 2.67 -29.55
C ASN A 181 17.95 3.00 -28.45
N LEU A 182 18.07 2.13 -27.45
CA LEU A 182 19.00 2.24 -26.31
C LEU A 182 20.22 1.30 -26.46
N ASP A 183 20.42 0.70 -27.64
CA ASP A 183 21.46 -0.29 -27.92
C ASP A 183 21.46 -1.48 -26.92
N ILE A 184 20.28 -1.82 -26.38
CA ILE A 184 20.12 -2.97 -25.50
C ILE A 184 19.79 -4.21 -26.35
N LYS A 185 20.58 -5.26 -26.17
CA LYS A 185 20.36 -6.53 -26.85
C LYS A 185 19.00 -7.12 -26.49
N LEU A 186 18.16 -7.35 -27.49
CA LEU A 186 16.86 -7.99 -27.30
C LEU A 186 17.03 -9.48 -26.97
N HIS A 187 16.48 -9.92 -25.84
CA HIS A 187 16.31 -11.32 -25.49
C HIS A 187 14.87 -11.78 -25.71
N HIS A 188 13.89 -10.95 -25.33
CA HIS A 188 12.47 -11.27 -25.51
C HIS A 188 11.65 -9.99 -25.72
N ASN A 189 10.88 -9.97 -26.81
CA ASN A 189 9.98 -8.85 -27.05
C ASN A 189 8.71 -8.99 -26.20
N LEU A 190 8.54 -8.09 -25.24
CA LEU A 190 7.39 -8.03 -24.35
C LEU A 190 6.88 -6.59 -24.22
N ASN A 191 5.94 -6.23 -25.11
CA ASN A 191 5.48 -4.85 -25.27
C ASN A 191 4.80 -4.24 -24.04
N GLY A 192 4.36 -5.04 -23.06
CA GLY A 192 3.72 -4.57 -21.83
C GLY A 192 4.70 -4.10 -20.74
N VAL A 193 5.99 -4.42 -20.86
CA VAL A 193 6.98 -4.02 -19.86
C VAL A 193 7.19 -2.52 -19.90
N GLY A 194 7.08 -1.87 -18.72
CA GLY A 194 7.18 -0.42 -18.59
C GLY A 194 5.96 0.37 -19.07
N LYS A 195 4.87 -0.31 -19.43
CA LYS A 195 3.62 0.33 -19.88
C LYS A 195 2.52 0.25 -18.83
N ASN A 196 1.49 1.06 -19.03
CA ASN A 196 0.25 1.05 -18.23
C ASN A 196 0.48 1.25 -16.74
N LEU A 197 1.48 2.04 -16.36
CA LEU A 197 1.62 2.47 -14.96
C LEU A 197 0.35 3.22 -14.54
N GLN A 198 -0.23 2.83 -13.41
CA GLN A 198 -1.43 3.43 -12.85
C GLN A 198 -1.16 3.82 -11.40
N ASP A 199 -1.67 4.97 -11.01
CA ASP A 199 -1.66 5.44 -9.64
C ASP A 199 -3.05 5.94 -9.26
N HIS A 200 -3.33 6.04 -7.97
CA HIS A 200 -4.59 6.57 -7.48
C HIS A 200 -4.62 8.08 -7.61
N LEU A 201 -5.60 8.59 -8.37
CA LEU A 201 -5.90 10.01 -8.39
C LEU A 201 -6.70 10.36 -7.13
N GLU A 202 -6.30 11.40 -6.41
CA GLU A 202 -7.00 11.88 -5.23
C GLU A 202 -7.28 13.38 -5.32
N THR A 203 -8.44 13.76 -4.84
CA THR A 203 -8.81 15.16 -4.58
C THR A 203 -8.85 15.38 -3.07
N TYR A 204 -8.32 16.51 -2.61
CA TYR A 204 -8.30 16.88 -1.20
C TYR A 204 -9.37 17.95 -0.92
N LEU A 205 -10.32 17.60 -0.08
CA LEU A 205 -11.29 18.53 0.50
C LEU A 205 -10.71 19.02 1.82
N GLN A 206 -10.26 20.25 1.85
CA GLN A 206 -9.52 20.84 2.96
C GLN A 206 -10.36 21.88 3.68
N TYR A 207 -10.38 21.83 5.00
CA TYR A 207 -11.17 22.71 5.85
C TYR A 207 -10.35 23.21 7.03
N GLU A 208 -10.57 24.46 7.40
CA GLU A 208 -10.11 25.03 8.66
C GLU A 208 -10.94 24.47 9.82
N CYS A 209 -10.28 24.12 10.92
CA CYS A 209 -10.94 23.60 12.12
C CYS A 209 -11.01 24.69 13.19
N LYS A 210 -12.22 25.06 13.59
CA LYS A 210 -12.44 26.09 14.61
C LYS A 210 -12.03 25.67 16.02
N LYS A 211 -11.93 24.36 16.28
CA LYS A 211 -11.56 23.79 17.58
C LYS A 211 -10.12 23.26 17.56
N PRO A 212 -9.39 23.29 18.68
CA PRO A 212 -8.02 22.81 18.76
C PRO A 212 -7.94 21.29 18.94
N VAL A 213 -8.67 20.51 18.11
CA VAL A 213 -8.82 19.06 18.19
C VAL A 213 -8.10 18.31 17.06
N THR A 214 -7.24 19.01 16.33
CA THR A 214 -6.47 18.43 15.22
C THR A 214 -5.04 18.10 15.64
N LEU A 215 -4.31 17.39 14.78
CA LEU A 215 -2.89 17.06 14.99
C LEU A 215 -1.99 18.30 15.06
N PHE A 216 -2.45 19.46 14.62
CA PHE A 216 -1.70 20.70 14.71
C PHE A 216 -1.24 21.00 16.15
N SER A 217 -2.06 20.66 17.15
CA SER A 217 -1.67 20.77 18.57
C SER A 217 -0.39 20.00 18.93
N SER A 218 -0.03 19.00 18.15
CA SER A 218 1.15 18.15 18.38
C SER A 218 2.41 18.64 17.67
N TYR A 219 2.31 19.64 16.78
CA TYR A 219 3.45 20.13 16.00
C TYR A 219 4.40 21.05 16.75
N ASN A 220 4.10 21.41 17.99
CA ASN A 220 5.02 22.11 18.86
C ASN A 220 6.24 21.21 19.18
N PRO A 221 7.50 21.67 18.99
CA PRO A 221 8.70 20.85 19.19
C PRO A 221 8.80 20.18 20.56
N PHE A 222 8.37 20.88 21.62
CA PHE A 222 8.35 20.32 22.97
C PHE A 222 7.35 19.14 23.10
N LYS A 223 6.13 19.34 22.57
CA LYS A 223 5.13 18.26 22.54
C LYS A 223 5.58 17.10 21.66
N MET A 224 6.20 17.37 20.51
CA MET A 224 6.77 16.31 19.67
C MET A 224 7.83 15.49 20.42
N ALA A 225 8.69 16.14 21.19
CA ALA A 225 9.67 15.45 22.02
C ALA A 225 9.00 14.55 23.07
N LEU A 226 7.97 15.05 23.76
CA LEU A 226 7.20 14.26 24.73
C LEU A 226 6.50 13.07 24.08
N ILE A 227 5.85 13.27 22.92
CA ILE A 227 5.23 12.19 22.15
C ILE A 227 6.27 11.15 21.73
N GLY A 228 7.46 11.60 21.33
CA GLY A 228 8.58 10.70 20.99
C GLY A 228 9.06 9.89 22.17
N ILE A 229 9.20 10.51 23.35
CA ILE A 229 9.59 9.83 24.60
C ILE A 229 8.52 8.81 25.03
N GLU A 230 7.25 9.21 25.03
CA GLU A 230 6.13 8.32 25.33
C GLU A 230 6.14 7.09 24.42
N TRP A 231 6.25 7.30 23.12
CA TRP A 231 6.33 6.18 22.19
C TRP A 231 7.59 5.32 22.40
N PHE A 232 8.73 5.96 22.65
CA PHE A 232 9.98 5.22 22.83
C PHE A 232 9.92 4.30 24.06
N LEU A 233 9.38 4.80 25.19
CA LEU A 233 9.32 4.07 26.46
C LEU A 233 8.14 3.07 26.48
N PHE A 234 6.96 3.48 26.05
CA PHE A 234 5.71 2.76 26.31
C PHE A 234 5.03 2.23 25.04
N LYS A 235 5.43 2.69 23.84
CA LYS A 235 4.77 2.36 22.57
C LYS A 235 3.30 2.77 22.54
N THR A 236 2.96 3.86 23.24
CA THR A 236 1.62 4.45 23.34
C THR A 236 1.60 5.89 22.80
N GLY A 237 0.45 6.54 22.90
CA GLY A 237 0.26 7.94 22.50
C GLY A 237 0.12 8.15 20.99
N THR A 238 0.14 9.41 20.58
CA THR A 238 -0.13 9.83 19.20
C THR A 238 0.79 9.19 18.15
N ALA A 239 2.04 8.89 18.50
CA ALA A 239 3.00 8.27 17.59
C ALA A 239 2.81 6.74 17.45
N ALA A 240 1.96 6.12 18.30
CA ALA A 240 1.69 4.69 18.27
C ALA A 240 0.57 4.28 17.31
N TYR A 241 -0.13 5.23 16.71
CA TYR A 241 -1.30 5.00 15.85
C TYR A 241 -1.12 5.62 14.48
N SER A 242 -1.88 5.10 13.51
CA SER A 242 -2.08 5.79 12.24
C SER A 242 -3.13 6.87 12.43
N ASN A 243 -2.81 8.09 12.05
CA ASN A 243 -3.77 9.20 12.14
C ASN A 243 -4.81 9.18 10.99
N LEU A 244 -4.72 8.21 10.06
CA LEU A 244 -5.75 7.87 9.09
C LEU A 244 -6.68 6.80 9.72
N GLU A 245 -7.52 7.24 10.65
CA GLU A 245 -8.33 6.33 11.47
C GLU A 245 -9.65 5.94 10.81
N THR A 246 -10.19 6.80 9.97
CA THR A 246 -11.50 6.63 9.35
C THR A 246 -11.45 6.82 7.84
N GLY A 247 -12.35 6.17 7.17
CA GLY A 247 -12.52 6.26 5.73
C GLY A 247 -13.85 5.65 5.30
N GLY A 248 -14.01 5.48 4.01
CA GLY A 248 -15.21 4.86 3.47
C GLY A 248 -15.04 4.43 2.03
N PHE A 249 -15.94 3.58 1.61
CA PHE A 249 -16.08 3.12 0.24
C PHE A 249 -17.51 3.31 -0.19
N VAL A 250 -17.73 4.00 -1.29
CA VAL A 250 -19.07 4.27 -1.81
C VAL A 250 -19.13 4.04 -3.32
N ARG A 251 -20.33 3.80 -3.81
CA ARG A 251 -20.62 3.82 -5.24
C ARG A 251 -20.82 5.25 -5.71
N SER A 252 -20.26 5.58 -6.86
CA SER A 252 -20.45 6.91 -7.46
C SER A 252 -21.89 7.18 -7.90
N ASN A 253 -22.63 6.13 -8.19
CA ASN A 253 -24.07 6.14 -8.55
C ASN A 253 -24.64 4.73 -8.45
N ASP A 254 -25.95 4.61 -8.61
CA ASP A 254 -26.68 3.34 -8.48
C ASP A 254 -26.47 2.35 -9.64
N LEU A 255 -25.82 2.78 -10.73
CA LEU A 255 -25.50 1.92 -11.88
C LEU A 255 -24.22 1.12 -11.67
N VAL A 256 -23.50 1.36 -10.58
CA VAL A 256 -22.25 0.66 -10.25
C VAL A 256 -22.52 -0.41 -9.21
N ASP A 257 -22.16 -1.66 -9.52
CA ASP A 257 -22.41 -2.83 -8.66
C ASP A 257 -21.50 -2.93 -7.43
N TYR A 258 -20.44 -2.15 -7.36
CA TYR A 258 -19.43 -2.18 -6.30
C TYR A 258 -18.92 -0.77 -5.98
N PRO A 259 -18.42 -0.54 -4.76
CA PRO A 259 -17.80 0.73 -4.40
C PRO A 259 -16.62 1.04 -5.32
N ASN A 260 -16.62 2.23 -5.91
CA ASN A 260 -15.60 2.69 -6.84
C ASN A 260 -14.98 4.03 -6.43
N ILE A 261 -15.39 4.59 -5.29
CA ILE A 261 -14.82 5.77 -4.67
C ILE A 261 -14.36 5.40 -3.27
N GLN A 262 -13.15 5.79 -2.93
CA GLN A 262 -12.55 5.64 -1.61
C GLN A 262 -12.37 6.99 -0.94
N TYR A 263 -12.69 7.04 0.36
CA TYR A 263 -12.48 8.18 1.24
C TYR A 263 -11.44 7.84 2.29
N HIS A 264 -10.56 8.80 2.58
CA HIS A 264 -9.70 8.79 3.75
C HIS A 264 -9.88 10.12 4.49
N PHE A 265 -10.04 10.05 5.79
CA PHE A 265 -10.11 11.25 6.62
C PHE A 265 -8.80 11.41 7.40
N PHE A 266 -8.28 12.64 7.41
CA PHE A 266 -7.05 12.99 8.10
C PHE A 266 -7.24 14.24 8.96
N PRO A 267 -6.99 14.19 10.28
CA PRO A 267 -7.21 15.30 11.20
C PRO A 267 -6.07 16.33 11.15
N SER A 268 -5.56 16.64 9.96
CA SER A 268 -4.59 17.66 9.63
C SER A 268 -4.60 17.91 8.13
N LEU A 269 -3.79 18.85 7.63
CA LEU A 269 -3.51 19.01 6.20
C LEU A 269 -2.22 18.29 5.81
N VAL A 270 -2.22 17.71 4.63
CA VAL A 270 -1.00 17.30 3.93
C VAL A 270 -0.70 18.37 2.88
N LEU A 271 0.32 19.16 3.14
CA LEU A 271 0.77 20.23 2.25
C LEU A 271 2.11 19.83 1.62
N ASP A 272 2.22 19.99 0.29
CA ASP A 272 3.45 19.70 -0.44
C ASP A 272 4.00 18.30 -0.09
N HIS A 273 3.15 17.26 -0.23
CA HIS A 273 3.47 15.86 0.13
C HIS A 273 4.00 15.67 1.57
N GLY A 274 3.51 16.48 2.51
CA GLY A 274 3.93 16.44 3.91
C GLY A 274 5.24 17.18 4.22
N ARG A 275 5.79 17.93 3.26
CA ARG A 275 7.02 18.73 3.45
C ARG A 275 6.77 20.05 4.16
N LYS A 276 5.53 20.53 4.13
CA LYS A 276 5.13 21.78 4.79
C LYS A 276 4.19 21.53 5.95
N THR A 277 4.43 22.19 7.05
CA THR A 277 3.54 22.18 8.23
C THR A 277 2.36 23.08 7.99
N PRO A 278 1.12 22.68 8.32
CA PRO A 278 -0.04 23.57 8.32
C PRO A 278 0.16 24.79 9.21
N ALA A 279 -0.47 25.90 8.84
CA ALA A 279 -0.37 27.16 9.62
C ALA A 279 -1.35 27.23 10.81
N GLY A 280 -2.30 26.28 10.91
CA GLY A 280 -3.32 26.26 11.95
C GLY A 280 -4.09 24.95 12.00
N HIS A 281 -5.09 24.92 12.88
CA HIS A 281 -5.97 23.77 13.02
C HIS A 281 -6.79 23.56 11.75
N SER A 282 -6.68 22.38 11.18
CA SER A 282 -7.33 22.02 9.92
C SER A 282 -7.45 20.50 9.78
N PHE A 283 -8.32 20.05 8.89
CA PHE A 283 -8.50 18.67 8.55
C PHE A 283 -8.79 18.52 7.06
N GLN A 284 -8.66 17.31 6.54
CA GLN A 284 -8.96 17.02 5.15
C GLN A 284 -9.59 15.65 4.96
N ALA A 285 -10.42 15.56 3.93
CA ALA A 285 -10.86 14.30 3.36
C ALA A 285 -10.18 14.11 2.01
N HIS A 286 -9.57 12.97 1.81
CA HIS A 286 -9.08 12.51 0.51
C HIS A 286 -10.20 11.73 -0.16
N VAL A 287 -10.45 12.02 -1.41
CA VAL A 287 -11.49 11.36 -2.22
C VAL A 287 -10.86 10.93 -3.53
N GLY A 288 -10.89 9.65 -3.82
CA GLY A 288 -10.29 9.13 -5.03
C GLY A 288 -11.05 7.98 -5.67
N PRO A 289 -11.06 7.92 -7.01
CA PRO A 289 -11.59 6.76 -7.72
C PRO A 289 -10.67 5.56 -7.51
N MET A 290 -11.25 4.40 -7.18
CA MET A 290 -10.50 3.15 -7.03
C MET A 290 -10.07 2.55 -8.36
N ARG A 291 -10.66 3.03 -9.47
CA ARG A 291 -10.34 2.64 -10.82
C ARG A 291 -10.08 3.86 -11.66
N PRO A 292 -8.86 4.41 -11.63
CA PRO A 292 -8.50 5.48 -12.53
C PRO A 292 -8.67 5.00 -13.98
N CYS A 293 -9.24 5.85 -14.83
CA CYS A 293 -9.40 5.53 -16.23
C CYS A 293 -8.02 5.45 -16.90
N LEU A 294 -7.75 4.38 -17.60
CA LEU A 294 -6.48 4.16 -18.33
C LEU A 294 -6.17 5.28 -19.35
N LEU A 295 -7.20 5.94 -19.86
CA LEU A 295 -7.05 7.00 -20.86
C LEU A 295 -6.51 8.32 -20.28
N TYR A 296 -6.54 8.50 -18.98
CA TYR A 296 -6.15 9.75 -18.30
C TYR A 296 -5.07 9.56 -17.23
N THR A 297 -4.61 8.35 -17.02
CA THR A 297 -3.46 8.13 -16.15
C THR A 297 -2.24 8.60 -16.88
N SER A 298 -1.80 9.75 -16.45
CA SER A 298 -0.52 10.39 -16.69
C SER A 298 0.14 10.00 -18.03
N PRO A 299 0.31 10.92 -18.95
CA PRO A 299 1.38 10.73 -19.89
C PRO A 299 2.62 10.55 -19.00
N SER A 300 3.10 9.33 -18.91
CA SER A 300 4.46 9.12 -18.47
C SER A 300 5.33 10.05 -19.31
N PRO A 301 6.18 10.85 -18.68
CA PRO A 301 7.12 11.64 -19.43
C PRO A 301 7.95 10.76 -20.35
#